data_bc26ea45b504a1d5e39dd635b90b5737
#
_entry.id   bc26ea45b504a1d5e39dd635b90b5737
#
_cell.length_a   1.000
_cell.length_b   1.000
_cell.length_c   1.000
_cell.angle_alpha   90.00
_cell.angle_beta   90.00
_cell.angle_gamma   90.00
#
_symmetry.space_group_name_H-M   'P 1'
#
loop_
_entity.id
_entity.type
_entity.pdbx_description
1 polymer ?
#
loop_
_entity_poly.entity_id
_entity_poly.type
_entity_poly.pdbx_seq_one_letter_code
_entity_poly.pdbx_strand_id
1 'polypeptide(L)'
;MNIFRSIIVFIVLLSAVSCDAPKLNPLDPANPDSRLGQFYGYVKTALLPQQPIVGVKVSWKNDNRLIETDAAGYYNLENLPIADGTLYFDKDGYSKDSIRVNWQNNKSIDLGTILLNAIPKLNNLIIYTCVENRYQDDQKDTLNVKANITDAENDIESVSVRCTALSFNKQLTFNPKSNLYELNYFYGTKNSVSPLDDAIGKNFEIIVKDHLGRIFNIGFSTIKRVIRQEISFESPANGVTVGSNPVLRWIRFLPGFNFQYMIQIYTREANPQSVWTSQYIFKDDIEVIPDKKLSVGDYYWVIWVIDDFQNRAQSKQASFTVQ
;
A
#
# COMPACT_ATOMS: atom_id res chain seq x y z
N MET A 1 18.79 -9.40 -88.54
CA MET A 1 17.44 -9.28 -87.98
C MET A 1 17.02 -10.50 -87.14
N ASN A 2 17.64 -11.67 -87.29
CA ASN A 2 17.25 -12.90 -86.57
C ASN A 2 17.93 -13.08 -85.21
N ILE A 3 19.11 -12.52 -84.92
CA ILE A 3 19.85 -12.64 -83.69
C ILE A 3 19.19 -11.79 -82.59
N PHE A 4 18.66 -10.62 -82.89
CA PHE A 4 17.96 -9.74 -81.95
C PHE A 4 16.62 -10.30 -81.47
N ARG A 5 15.92 -11.04 -82.33
CA ARG A 5 14.66 -11.74 -81.92
C ARG A 5 14.92 -12.93 -81.02
N SER A 6 16.02 -13.68 -81.20
CA SER A 6 16.40 -14.81 -80.35
C SER A 6 16.83 -14.34 -78.95
N ILE A 7 17.52 -13.18 -78.79
CA ILE A 7 17.94 -12.63 -77.54
C ILE A 7 16.71 -12.12 -76.67
N ILE A 8 15.74 -11.49 -77.37
CA ILE A 8 14.51 -11.02 -76.68
C ILE A 8 13.67 -12.20 -76.19
N VAL A 9 13.54 -13.28 -76.91
CA VAL A 9 12.83 -14.50 -76.53
C VAL A 9 13.53 -15.19 -75.34
N PHE A 10 14.86 -15.18 -75.28
CA PHE A 10 15.63 -15.77 -74.18
C PHE A 10 15.54 -14.95 -72.90
N ILE A 11 15.50 -13.61 -73.01
CA ILE A 11 15.31 -12.72 -71.84
C ILE A 11 13.87 -12.84 -71.30
N VAL A 12 12.86 -13.00 -72.11
CA VAL A 12 11.46 -13.21 -71.68
C VAL A 12 11.26 -14.58 -71.02
N LEU A 13 11.98 -15.62 -71.51
CA LEU A 13 11.93 -16.94 -70.83
C LEU A 13 12.66 -16.97 -69.48
N LEU A 14 13.76 -16.22 -69.35
CA LEU A 14 14.45 -16.12 -68.04
C LEU A 14 13.65 -15.34 -66.97
N SER A 15 12.79 -14.41 -67.39
CA SER A 15 11.91 -13.70 -66.44
C SER A 15 10.67 -14.50 -65.94
N ALA A 16 10.33 -15.59 -66.70
CA ALA A 16 9.19 -16.44 -66.30
C ALA A 16 9.56 -17.53 -65.27
N VAL A 17 10.85 -17.78 -65.01
CA VAL A 17 11.29 -18.82 -64.05
C VAL A 17 11.64 -18.22 -62.69
N SER A 18 11.62 -16.87 -62.53
CA SER A 18 12.05 -16.17 -61.32
C SER A 18 10.97 -16.01 -60.26
N CYS A 19 9.73 -16.46 -60.48
CA CYS A 19 8.64 -16.18 -59.56
C CYS A 19 8.33 -17.26 -58.50
N ASP A 20 8.95 -18.43 -58.54
CA ASP A 20 8.63 -19.51 -57.60
C ASP A 20 9.69 -19.79 -56.52
N ALA A 21 10.84 -19.13 -56.60
CA ALA A 21 11.91 -19.34 -55.60
C ALA A 21 11.58 -18.93 -54.16
N PRO A 22 10.78 -17.89 -53.89
CA PRO A 22 10.45 -17.52 -52.50
C PRO A 22 9.53 -18.52 -51.78
N LYS A 23 8.66 -19.21 -52.52
CA LYS A 23 7.64 -20.10 -51.92
C LYS A 23 8.18 -21.41 -51.36
N LEU A 24 9.42 -21.77 -51.67
CA LEU A 24 10.07 -22.98 -51.18
C LEU A 24 11.02 -22.72 -49.98
N ASN A 25 11.16 -21.46 -49.54
CA ASN A 25 11.96 -21.15 -48.37
C ASN A 25 11.23 -21.68 -47.12
N PRO A 26 11.85 -22.59 -46.33
CA PRO A 26 11.23 -23.13 -45.11
C PRO A 26 10.92 -22.05 -44.05
N LEU A 27 11.56 -20.86 -44.14
CA LEU A 27 11.37 -19.73 -43.25
C LEU A 27 10.38 -18.69 -43.82
N ASP A 28 9.82 -18.91 -45.02
CA ASP A 28 8.78 -18.04 -45.57
C ASP A 28 7.42 -18.40 -44.95
N PRO A 29 6.75 -17.48 -44.24
CA PRO A 29 5.42 -17.73 -43.68
C PRO A 29 4.37 -18.13 -44.73
N ALA A 30 4.55 -17.71 -46.00
CA ALA A 30 3.68 -18.06 -47.10
C ALA A 30 3.93 -19.47 -47.64
N ASN A 31 5.02 -20.14 -47.25
CA ASN A 31 5.31 -21.51 -47.65
C ASN A 31 4.32 -22.47 -46.92
N PRO A 32 3.54 -23.30 -47.67
CA PRO A 32 2.65 -24.28 -47.05
C PRO A 32 3.36 -25.26 -46.12
N ASP A 33 4.65 -25.57 -46.41
CA ASP A 33 5.48 -26.48 -45.60
C ASP A 33 6.27 -25.78 -44.51
N SER A 34 6.08 -24.45 -44.32
CA SER A 34 6.71 -23.71 -43.27
C SER A 34 6.31 -24.26 -41.88
N ARG A 35 7.32 -24.48 -41.03
CA ARG A 35 7.12 -24.88 -39.61
C ARG A 35 6.99 -23.68 -38.68
N LEU A 36 6.64 -22.51 -39.23
CA LEU A 36 6.39 -21.31 -38.49
C LEU A 36 4.89 -21.14 -38.20
N GLY A 37 4.56 -20.68 -37.04
CA GLY A 37 3.22 -20.41 -36.62
C GLY A 37 3.11 -19.08 -35.85
N GLN A 38 1.88 -18.77 -35.42
CA GLN A 38 1.57 -17.60 -34.61
C GLN A 38 0.57 -17.95 -33.53
N PHE A 39 0.60 -17.21 -32.44
CA PHE A 39 -0.49 -17.19 -31.48
C PHE A 39 -0.76 -15.76 -31.02
N TYR A 40 -2.03 -15.49 -30.73
CA TYR A 40 -2.51 -14.18 -30.39
C TYR A 40 -3.62 -14.28 -29.32
N GLY A 41 -3.94 -13.14 -28.73
CA GLY A 41 -4.99 -13.04 -27.73
C GLY A 41 -5.05 -11.66 -27.09
N TYR A 42 -5.77 -11.57 -25.98
CA TYR A 42 -5.94 -10.34 -25.22
C TYR A 42 -5.52 -10.54 -23.77
N VAL A 43 -5.03 -9.47 -23.15
CA VAL A 43 -4.80 -9.42 -21.70
C VAL A 43 -5.71 -8.36 -21.11
N LYS A 44 -6.52 -8.75 -20.12
CA LYS A 44 -7.49 -7.87 -19.47
C LYS A 44 -7.46 -8.04 -17.95
N THR A 45 -8.07 -7.09 -17.22
CA THR A 45 -8.28 -7.19 -15.78
C THR A 45 -9.19 -8.35 -15.42
N ALA A 46 -8.97 -8.93 -14.24
CA ALA A 46 -9.74 -10.08 -13.78
C ALA A 46 -11.16 -9.70 -13.33
N LEU A 47 -11.35 -8.48 -12.79
CA LEU A 47 -12.65 -8.01 -12.33
C LEU A 47 -13.51 -7.48 -13.48
N LEU A 48 -14.83 -7.63 -13.39
CA LEU A 48 -15.81 -7.07 -14.33
C LEU A 48 -16.16 -5.61 -13.96
N PRO A 49 -16.31 -4.70 -14.95
CA PRO A 49 -16.10 -4.94 -16.39
C PRO A 49 -14.61 -5.05 -16.74
N GLN A 50 -14.24 -6.13 -17.44
CA GLN A 50 -12.86 -6.38 -17.84
C GLN A 50 -12.30 -5.22 -18.67
N GLN A 51 -11.17 -4.64 -18.24
CA GLN A 51 -10.48 -3.58 -18.94
C GLN A 51 -9.21 -4.10 -19.60
N PRO A 52 -8.84 -3.61 -20.80
CA PRO A 52 -7.61 -3.99 -21.45
C PRO A 52 -6.40 -3.53 -20.63
N ILE A 53 -5.35 -4.35 -20.56
CA ILE A 53 -4.09 -4.01 -19.91
C ILE A 53 -3.02 -3.78 -20.96
N VAL A 54 -2.61 -2.54 -21.15
CA VAL A 54 -1.56 -2.11 -22.08
C VAL A 54 -0.17 -2.36 -21.50
N GLY A 55 0.80 -2.73 -22.36
CA GLY A 55 2.20 -2.88 -21.99
C GLY A 55 2.47 -4.08 -21.07
N VAL A 56 1.66 -5.14 -21.16
CA VAL A 56 1.99 -6.42 -20.54
C VAL A 56 3.09 -7.08 -21.35
N LYS A 57 4.19 -7.44 -20.72
CA LYS A 57 5.28 -8.20 -21.33
C LYS A 57 4.83 -9.64 -21.53
N VAL A 58 4.70 -10.02 -22.80
CA VAL A 58 4.33 -11.37 -23.22
C VAL A 58 5.58 -12.05 -23.74
N SER A 59 6.07 -13.08 -23.05
CA SER A 59 7.33 -13.73 -23.37
C SER A 59 7.18 -15.22 -23.67
N TRP A 60 7.73 -15.62 -24.83
CA TRP A 60 7.84 -17.01 -25.26
C TRP A 60 9.27 -17.51 -25.05
N LYS A 61 9.47 -18.39 -24.06
CA LYS A 61 10.83 -18.82 -23.67
C LYS A 61 11.53 -19.65 -24.72
N ASN A 62 10.80 -20.42 -25.52
CA ASN A 62 11.41 -21.35 -26.47
C ASN A 62 12.19 -20.65 -27.59
N ASP A 63 11.90 -19.36 -27.87
CA ASP A 63 12.53 -18.56 -28.92
C ASP A 63 13.01 -17.19 -28.41
N ASN A 64 13.05 -16.99 -27.07
CA ASN A 64 13.41 -15.71 -26.44
C ASN A 64 12.65 -14.49 -26.99
N ARG A 65 11.44 -14.70 -27.52
CA ARG A 65 10.56 -13.65 -28.03
C ARG A 65 9.88 -12.93 -26.87
N LEU A 66 9.89 -11.61 -26.98
CA LEU A 66 9.23 -10.70 -26.06
C LEU A 66 8.49 -9.65 -26.87
N ILE A 67 7.22 -9.44 -26.56
CA ILE A 67 6.41 -8.31 -27.06
C ILE A 67 5.65 -7.68 -25.89
N GLU A 68 5.00 -6.55 -26.16
CA GLU A 68 4.09 -5.91 -25.21
C GLU A 68 2.69 -5.82 -25.80
N THR A 69 1.66 -5.90 -24.94
CA THR A 69 0.28 -5.68 -25.36
C THR A 69 0.04 -4.23 -25.76
N ASP A 70 -0.80 -4.02 -26.78
CA ASP A 70 -1.22 -2.71 -27.25
C ASP A 70 -2.31 -2.05 -26.36
N ALA A 71 -2.87 -0.91 -26.81
CA ALA A 71 -3.91 -0.18 -26.10
C ALA A 71 -5.23 -0.96 -25.92
N ALA A 72 -5.49 -1.97 -26.75
CA ALA A 72 -6.63 -2.88 -26.63
C ALA A 72 -6.33 -4.10 -25.74
N GLY A 73 -5.11 -4.20 -25.21
CA GLY A 73 -4.61 -5.38 -24.50
C GLY A 73 -4.26 -6.54 -25.46
N TYR A 74 -4.23 -6.30 -26.78
CA TYR A 74 -3.96 -7.31 -27.78
C TYR A 74 -2.46 -7.60 -27.89
N TYR A 75 -2.12 -8.88 -28.12
CA TYR A 75 -0.78 -9.34 -28.46
C TYR A 75 -0.83 -10.34 -29.60
N ASN A 76 0.23 -10.36 -30.44
CA ASN A 76 0.42 -11.31 -31.51
C ASN A 76 1.92 -11.64 -31.65
N LEU A 77 2.27 -12.91 -31.46
CA LEU A 77 3.61 -13.43 -31.72
C LEU A 77 3.59 -14.25 -33.01
N GLU A 78 4.28 -13.74 -34.01
CA GLU A 78 4.34 -14.32 -35.36
C GLU A 78 5.70 -14.97 -35.64
N ASN A 79 5.75 -15.81 -36.64
CA ASN A 79 6.97 -16.47 -37.15
C ASN A 79 7.70 -17.27 -36.06
N LEU A 80 6.94 -17.98 -35.23
CA LEU A 80 7.47 -18.83 -34.16
C LEU A 80 7.67 -20.26 -34.66
N PRO A 81 8.78 -20.93 -34.29
CA PRO A 81 8.90 -22.37 -34.47
C PRO A 81 7.73 -23.09 -33.77
N ILE A 82 7.10 -24.03 -34.51
CA ILE A 82 6.00 -24.85 -33.97
C ILE A 82 6.58 -25.86 -32.99
N ALA A 83 6.68 -25.48 -31.72
CA ALA A 83 7.12 -26.31 -30.61
C ALA A 83 6.34 -25.97 -29.35
N ASP A 84 5.84 -26.98 -28.65
CA ASP A 84 5.09 -26.77 -27.39
C ASP A 84 5.94 -26.04 -26.34
N GLY A 85 5.30 -25.19 -25.56
CA GLY A 85 6.01 -24.40 -24.57
C GLY A 85 5.09 -23.64 -23.64
N THR A 86 5.65 -22.67 -22.89
CA THR A 86 4.91 -21.83 -21.97
C THR A 86 5.07 -20.36 -22.32
N LEU A 87 3.95 -19.68 -22.43
CA LEU A 87 3.84 -18.24 -22.61
C LEU A 87 3.65 -17.58 -21.25
N TYR A 88 4.43 -16.57 -20.95
CA TYR A 88 4.42 -15.84 -19.68
C TYR A 88 3.91 -14.42 -19.86
N PHE A 89 3.16 -13.95 -18.89
CA PHE A 89 2.60 -12.60 -18.82
C PHE A 89 3.13 -11.90 -17.58
N ASP A 90 3.76 -10.75 -17.75
CA ASP A 90 4.37 -9.97 -16.67
C ASP A 90 4.08 -8.48 -16.84
N LYS A 91 3.52 -7.86 -15.83
CA LYS A 91 3.26 -6.41 -15.75
C LYS A 91 3.44 -5.95 -14.32
N ASP A 92 4.20 -4.86 -14.14
CA ASP A 92 4.35 -4.23 -12.82
C ASP A 92 2.99 -3.84 -12.25
N GLY A 93 2.75 -4.20 -10.99
CA GLY A 93 1.47 -3.97 -10.31
C GLY A 93 0.40 -5.04 -10.58
N TYR A 94 0.73 -6.12 -11.30
CA TYR A 94 -0.17 -7.23 -11.55
C TYR A 94 0.46 -8.57 -11.14
N SER A 95 -0.38 -9.53 -10.78
CA SER A 95 0.04 -10.91 -10.57
C SER A 95 0.51 -11.52 -11.88
N LYS A 96 1.70 -12.13 -11.88
CA LYS A 96 2.21 -12.85 -13.05
C LYS A 96 1.35 -14.06 -13.34
N ASP A 97 1.19 -14.37 -14.65
CA ASP A 97 0.47 -15.54 -15.11
C ASP A 97 1.23 -16.25 -16.24
N SER A 98 0.84 -17.47 -16.55
CA SER A 98 1.41 -18.24 -17.64
C SER A 98 0.45 -19.27 -18.17
N ILE A 99 0.52 -19.54 -19.47
CA ILE A 99 -0.28 -20.55 -20.16
C ILE A 99 0.62 -21.51 -20.92
N ARG A 100 0.31 -22.80 -20.85
CA ARG A 100 0.96 -23.79 -21.70
C ARG A 100 0.31 -23.81 -23.08
N VAL A 101 1.10 -23.63 -24.13
CA VAL A 101 0.67 -23.65 -25.52
C VAL A 101 1.06 -24.99 -26.13
N ASN A 102 0.06 -25.71 -26.68
CA ASN A 102 0.24 -26.94 -27.45
C ASN A 102 -0.25 -26.69 -28.87
N TRP A 103 0.65 -26.81 -29.85
CA TRP A 103 0.36 -26.44 -31.23
C TRP A 103 -0.60 -27.41 -31.94
N GLN A 104 -0.55 -28.68 -31.62
CA GLN A 104 -1.44 -29.71 -32.20
C GLN A 104 -1.55 -29.61 -33.74
N ASN A 105 -0.42 -29.36 -34.44
CA ASN A 105 -0.35 -29.12 -35.88
C ASN A 105 -1.08 -27.86 -36.40
N ASN A 106 -1.56 -26.98 -35.54
CA ASN A 106 -2.11 -25.70 -35.97
C ASN A 106 -0.97 -24.72 -36.27
N LYS A 107 -1.16 -23.86 -37.27
CA LYS A 107 -0.23 -22.76 -37.59
C LYS A 107 -0.65 -21.43 -36.94
N SER A 108 -1.89 -21.32 -36.50
CA SER A 108 -2.44 -20.14 -35.87
C SER A 108 -3.30 -20.56 -34.67
N ILE A 109 -3.02 -20.02 -33.48
CA ILE A 109 -3.74 -20.34 -32.24
C ILE A 109 -4.27 -19.05 -31.65
N ASP A 110 -5.59 -18.96 -31.43
CA ASP A 110 -6.22 -17.96 -30.62
C ASP A 110 -6.20 -18.45 -29.16
N LEU A 111 -5.49 -17.75 -28.28
CA LEU A 111 -5.41 -18.07 -26.86
C LEU A 111 -6.51 -17.39 -26.05
N GLY A 112 -7.39 -16.61 -26.70
CA GLY A 112 -8.50 -15.92 -26.06
C GLY A 112 -8.04 -14.78 -25.16
N THR A 113 -8.71 -14.65 -24.01
CA THR A 113 -8.41 -13.60 -23.04
C THR A 113 -7.72 -14.17 -21.81
N ILE A 114 -6.54 -13.65 -21.51
CA ILE A 114 -5.79 -13.90 -20.27
C ILE A 114 -6.17 -12.81 -19.26
N LEU A 115 -6.46 -13.22 -18.04
CA LEU A 115 -6.92 -12.31 -16.97
C LEU A 115 -5.79 -12.12 -15.95
N LEU A 116 -5.29 -10.90 -15.83
CA LEU A 116 -4.34 -10.53 -14.78
C LEU A 116 -5.07 -9.76 -13.67
N ASN A 117 -4.71 -10.05 -12.44
CA ASN A 117 -5.23 -9.37 -11.25
C ASN A 117 -4.23 -8.33 -10.77
N ALA A 118 -4.71 -7.11 -10.50
CA ALA A 118 -3.90 -6.07 -9.89
C ALA A 118 -3.46 -6.48 -8.47
N ILE A 119 -2.27 -6.04 -8.09
CA ILE A 119 -1.74 -6.21 -6.72
C ILE A 119 -1.95 -4.88 -6.00
N PRO A 120 -2.72 -4.86 -4.89
CA PRO A 120 -2.89 -3.65 -4.09
C PRO A 120 -1.54 -3.09 -3.63
N LYS A 121 -1.38 -1.76 -3.67
CA LYS A 121 -0.14 -1.07 -3.34
C LYS A 121 -0.26 -0.34 -2.02
N LEU A 122 0.66 -0.62 -1.09
CA LEU A 122 0.84 0.13 0.14
C LEU A 122 1.66 1.39 -0.14
N ASN A 123 1.05 2.57 -0.04
CA ASN A 123 1.74 3.84 -0.27
C ASN A 123 2.37 4.38 1.02
N ASN A 124 1.69 4.22 2.16
CA ASN A 124 2.19 4.62 3.47
C ASN A 124 1.61 3.74 4.57
N LEU A 125 2.41 3.46 5.59
CA LEU A 125 2.00 2.70 6.77
C LEU A 125 2.56 3.37 8.03
N ILE A 126 1.66 3.78 8.92
CA ILE A 126 2.00 4.33 10.23
C ILE A 126 1.43 3.40 11.29
N ILE A 127 2.30 2.87 12.15
CA ILE A 127 1.93 2.06 13.32
C ILE A 127 2.56 2.71 14.53
N TYR A 128 1.74 3.05 15.52
CA TYR A 128 2.22 3.70 16.74
C TYR A 128 1.40 3.30 17.96
N THR A 129 2.03 3.45 19.11
CA THR A 129 1.43 3.18 20.41
C THR A 129 0.94 4.46 21.05
N CYS A 130 -0.14 4.36 21.83
CA CYS A 130 -0.64 5.45 22.66
C CYS A 130 -0.88 4.93 24.08
N VAL A 131 -0.27 5.58 25.05
CA VAL A 131 -0.43 5.31 26.47
C VAL A 131 -1.10 6.51 27.12
N GLU A 132 -2.29 6.34 27.67
CA GLU A 132 -3.00 7.36 28.44
C GLU A 132 -2.83 7.06 29.94
N ASN A 133 -2.09 7.92 30.67
CA ASN A 133 -1.98 7.81 32.11
C ASN A 133 -3.25 8.34 32.77
N ARG A 134 -3.87 7.53 33.63
CA ARG A 134 -5.11 7.82 34.33
C ARG A 134 -4.91 7.95 35.82
N TYR A 135 -5.97 8.38 36.49
CA TYR A 135 -5.99 8.45 37.94
C TYR A 135 -5.71 7.06 38.57
N GLN A 136 -5.12 7.01 39.76
CA GLN A 136 -4.72 5.80 40.47
C GLN A 136 -3.71 4.90 39.76
N ASP A 137 -2.80 5.49 38.95
CA ASP A 137 -1.75 4.79 38.22
C ASP A 137 -2.23 3.75 37.17
N ASP A 138 -3.47 3.88 36.72
CA ASP A 138 -3.99 3.12 35.60
C ASP A 138 -3.45 3.66 34.28
N GLN A 139 -3.12 2.77 33.36
CA GLN A 139 -2.68 3.12 32.01
C GLN A 139 -3.59 2.43 30.97
N LYS A 140 -4.12 3.22 30.06
CA LYS A 140 -4.84 2.71 28.91
C LYS A 140 -3.89 2.64 27.71
N ASP A 141 -3.67 1.43 27.23
CA ASP A 141 -2.80 1.15 26.11
C ASP A 141 -3.59 0.94 24.81
N THR A 142 -3.20 1.63 23.76
CA THR A 142 -3.77 1.41 22.44
C THR A 142 -2.69 1.27 21.37
N LEU A 143 -2.96 0.40 20.41
CA LEU A 143 -2.22 0.28 19.16
C LEU A 143 -3.02 0.95 18.05
N ASN A 144 -2.38 1.85 17.34
CA ASN A 144 -2.97 2.55 16.21
C ASN A 144 -2.27 2.15 14.91
N VAL A 145 -3.05 1.85 13.90
CA VAL A 145 -2.56 1.51 12.55
C VAL A 145 -3.27 2.39 11.55
N LYS A 146 -2.52 3.01 10.64
CA LYS A 146 -3.03 3.81 9.53
C LYS A 146 -2.31 3.42 8.26
N ALA A 147 -3.03 2.90 7.28
CA ALA A 147 -2.49 2.45 6.00
C ALA A 147 -3.15 3.19 4.84
N ASN A 148 -2.33 3.80 3.97
CA ASN A 148 -2.78 4.32 2.69
C ASN A 148 -2.54 3.24 1.62
N ILE A 149 -3.62 2.72 1.04
CA ILE A 149 -3.58 1.62 0.09
C ILE A 149 -4.34 2.05 -1.16
N THR A 150 -3.75 1.79 -2.32
CA THR A 150 -4.39 1.97 -3.62
C THR A 150 -4.45 0.65 -4.37
N ASP A 151 -5.51 0.46 -5.12
CA ASP A 151 -5.71 -0.69 -5.97
C ASP A 151 -6.25 -0.25 -7.33
N ALA A 152 -5.69 -0.80 -8.42
CA ALA A 152 -6.03 -0.37 -9.77
C ALA A 152 -7.42 -0.87 -10.22
N GLU A 153 -7.90 -1.96 -9.64
CA GLU A 153 -9.22 -2.54 -9.94
C GLU A 153 -10.30 -2.08 -8.96
N ASN A 154 -9.91 -1.40 -7.84
CA ASN A 154 -10.78 -0.95 -6.76
C ASN A 154 -11.62 -2.10 -6.16
N ASP A 155 -11.03 -3.27 -6.03
CA ASP A 155 -11.73 -4.48 -5.60
C ASP A 155 -11.29 -5.00 -4.23
N ILE A 156 -10.75 -4.13 -3.37
CA ILE A 156 -10.38 -4.46 -2.01
C ILE A 156 -11.64 -4.87 -1.22
N GLU A 157 -11.75 -6.14 -0.83
CA GLU A 157 -12.80 -6.66 0.05
C GLU A 157 -12.51 -6.33 1.51
N SER A 158 -11.27 -6.56 1.96
CA SER A 158 -10.88 -6.30 3.34
C SER A 158 -9.38 -6.05 3.49
N VAL A 159 -9.03 -5.26 4.51
CA VAL A 159 -7.66 -5.00 4.92
C VAL A 159 -7.50 -5.41 6.37
N SER A 160 -6.45 -6.14 6.70
CA SER A 160 -6.13 -6.53 8.07
C SER A 160 -4.66 -6.30 8.39
N VAL A 161 -4.36 -6.10 9.68
CA VAL A 161 -3.01 -6.10 10.23
C VAL A 161 -2.77 -7.39 10.98
N ARG A 162 -1.68 -8.08 10.68
CA ARG A 162 -1.32 -9.36 11.27
C ARG A 162 0.08 -9.29 11.90
N CYS A 163 0.20 -9.78 13.14
CA CYS A 163 1.49 -10.07 13.77
C CYS A 163 1.46 -11.52 14.24
N THR A 164 2.10 -12.41 13.48
CA THR A 164 2.09 -13.86 13.77
C THR A 164 2.74 -14.18 15.10
N ALA A 165 3.81 -13.46 15.47
CA ALA A 165 4.52 -13.64 16.74
C ALA A 165 3.65 -13.39 17.98
N LEU A 166 2.58 -12.62 17.84
CA LEU A 166 1.65 -12.27 18.93
C LEU A 166 0.26 -12.92 18.76
N SER A 167 0.10 -13.79 17.76
CA SER A 167 -1.23 -14.32 17.37
C SER A 167 -2.26 -13.20 17.15
N PHE A 168 -1.79 -12.03 16.70
CA PHE A 168 -2.59 -10.85 16.48
C PHE A 168 -3.04 -10.79 15.02
N ASN A 169 -4.36 -10.64 14.82
CA ASN A 169 -4.94 -10.42 13.49
C ASN A 169 -6.23 -9.60 13.65
N LYS A 170 -6.21 -8.36 13.15
CA LYS A 170 -7.33 -7.42 13.28
C LYS A 170 -7.61 -6.73 11.95
N GLN A 171 -8.90 -6.56 11.64
CA GLN A 171 -9.34 -5.84 10.46
C GLN A 171 -9.21 -4.33 10.66
N LEU A 172 -8.82 -3.60 9.60
CA LEU A 172 -8.84 -2.15 9.52
C LEU A 172 -10.14 -1.69 8.88
N THR A 173 -10.64 -0.53 9.31
CA THR A 173 -11.84 0.10 8.74
C THR A 173 -11.41 1.23 7.80
N PHE A 174 -12.00 1.30 6.62
CA PHE A 174 -11.76 2.40 5.69
C PHE A 174 -12.43 3.68 6.20
N ASN A 175 -11.65 4.75 6.32
CA ASN A 175 -12.12 6.08 6.69
C ASN A 175 -12.10 7.00 5.44
N PRO A 176 -13.26 7.31 4.85
CA PRO A 176 -13.33 8.11 3.62
C PRO A 176 -12.88 9.57 3.79
N LYS A 177 -12.89 10.11 5.03
CA LYS A 177 -12.43 11.49 5.28
C LYS A 177 -10.91 11.61 5.21
N SER A 178 -10.18 10.62 5.69
CA SER A 178 -8.71 10.58 5.65
C SER A 178 -8.16 9.83 4.43
N ASN A 179 -8.99 9.07 3.73
CA ASN A 179 -8.62 8.11 2.68
C ASN A 179 -7.61 7.07 3.18
N LEU A 180 -7.81 6.58 4.41
CA LEU A 180 -6.95 5.61 5.06
C LEU A 180 -7.76 4.42 5.56
N TYR A 181 -7.11 3.26 5.62
CA TYR A 181 -7.55 2.13 6.42
C TYR A 181 -7.00 2.28 7.83
N GLU A 182 -7.86 2.29 8.84
CA GLU A 182 -7.50 2.64 10.21
C GLU A 182 -7.92 1.57 11.21
N LEU A 183 -7.11 1.38 12.24
CA LEU A 183 -7.41 0.58 13.41
C LEU A 183 -6.96 1.33 14.66
N ASN A 184 -7.84 1.42 15.65
CA ASN A 184 -7.51 1.77 17.03
C ASN A 184 -7.83 0.55 17.91
N TYR A 185 -6.81 -0.14 18.39
CA TYR A 185 -6.97 -1.37 19.16
C TYR A 185 -6.58 -1.17 20.62
N PHE A 186 -7.53 -1.41 21.51
CA PHE A 186 -7.32 -1.32 22.95
C PHE A 186 -6.69 -2.60 23.51
N TYR A 187 -5.54 -2.47 24.18
CA TYR A 187 -4.82 -3.57 24.82
C TYR A 187 -5.16 -3.81 26.28
N GLY A 188 -5.88 -2.90 26.95
CA GLY A 188 -6.25 -2.98 28.34
C GLY A 188 -5.64 -1.88 29.21
N THR A 189 -5.65 -2.07 30.50
CA THR A 189 -5.13 -1.15 31.51
C THR A 189 -3.87 -1.70 32.18
N LYS A 190 -3.12 -0.86 32.92
CA LYS A 190 -1.87 -1.20 33.61
C LYS A 190 -2.00 -2.40 34.56
N ASN A 191 -3.17 -2.60 35.14
CA ASN A 191 -3.42 -3.67 36.11
C ASN A 191 -3.69 -5.02 35.47
N SER A 192 -3.96 -5.08 34.17
CA SER A 192 -3.90 -6.28 33.36
C SER A 192 -2.54 -6.30 32.67
N VAL A 193 -1.84 -7.44 32.71
CA VAL A 193 -0.55 -7.57 31.97
C VAL A 193 -0.79 -7.10 30.54
N SER A 194 -0.31 -5.89 30.22
CA SER A 194 -0.47 -5.34 28.88
C SER A 194 0.56 -6.00 27.95
N PRO A 195 0.13 -6.69 26.92
CA PRO A 195 1.05 -7.29 25.97
C PRO A 195 1.64 -6.26 24.98
N LEU A 196 1.34 -4.95 25.12
CA LEU A 196 1.77 -3.94 24.15
C LEU A 196 3.30 -3.81 24.06
N ASP A 197 4.00 -3.99 25.19
CA ASP A 197 5.47 -3.96 25.21
C ASP A 197 6.09 -5.14 24.45
N ASP A 198 5.42 -6.28 24.42
CA ASP A 198 5.83 -7.46 23.65
C ASP A 198 5.76 -7.21 22.13
N ALA A 199 5.03 -6.19 21.70
CA ALA A 199 4.88 -5.81 20.32
C ALA A 199 6.11 -5.04 19.76
N ILE A 200 6.99 -4.54 20.64
CA ILE A 200 8.19 -3.81 20.21
C ILE A 200 9.09 -4.70 19.33
N GLY A 201 9.46 -4.18 18.16
CA GLY A 201 10.30 -4.86 17.19
C GLY A 201 9.64 -6.02 16.43
N LYS A 202 8.38 -6.33 16.69
CA LYS A 202 7.66 -7.37 15.93
C LYS A 202 7.11 -6.77 14.63
N ASN A 203 7.06 -7.62 13.58
CA ASN A 203 6.52 -7.25 12.29
C ASN A 203 4.98 -7.28 12.32
N PHE A 204 4.39 -6.16 11.99
CA PHE A 204 2.95 -6.01 11.72
C PHE A 204 2.76 -5.91 10.22
N GLU A 205 2.27 -6.98 9.62
CA GLU A 205 2.06 -7.14 8.18
C GLU A 205 0.68 -6.62 7.78
N ILE A 206 0.59 -5.93 6.65
CA ILE A 206 -0.69 -5.53 6.05
C ILE A 206 -1.11 -6.57 5.03
N ILE A 207 -2.24 -7.18 5.30
CA ILE A 207 -2.85 -8.23 4.48
C ILE A 207 -4.10 -7.67 3.82
N VAL A 208 -4.16 -7.72 2.51
CA VAL A 208 -5.33 -7.34 1.72
C VAL A 208 -5.96 -8.58 1.12
N LYS A 209 -7.28 -8.67 1.18
CA LYS A 209 -8.09 -9.64 0.44
C LYS A 209 -8.92 -8.89 -0.59
N ASP A 210 -8.91 -9.34 -1.84
CA ASP A 210 -9.74 -8.80 -2.92
C ASP A 210 -11.09 -9.54 -3.02
N HIS A 211 -12.01 -9.00 -3.84
CA HIS A 211 -13.32 -9.63 -4.09
C HIS A 211 -13.24 -10.96 -4.85
N LEU A 212 -12.11 -11.30 -5.46
CA LEU A 212 -11.86 -12.62 -6.05
C LEU A 212 -11.33 -13.63 -5.04
N GLY A 213 -11.17 -13.22 -3.76
CA GLY A 213 -10.70 -14.06 -2.66
C GLY A 213 -9.19 -14.24 -2.60
N ARG A 214 -8.40 -13.50 -3.41
CA ARG A 214 -6.94 -13.53 -3.37
C ARG A 214 -6.42 -12.74 -2.19
N ILE A 215 -5.30 -13.18 -1.62
CA ILE A 215 -4.71 -12.60 -0.42
C ILE A 215 -3.30 -12.11 -0.74
N PHE A 216 -3.04 -10.84 -0.41
CA PHE A 216 -1.76 -10.18 -0.65
C PHE A 216 -1.16 -9.69 0.67
N ASN A 217 0.11 -10.02 0.93
CA ASN A 217 0.92 -9.33 1.92
C ASN A 217 1.63 -8.16 1.22
N ILE A 218 1.15 -6.94 1.45
CA ILE A 218 1.60 -5.75 0.70
C ILE A 218 2.65 -4.93 1.44
N GLY A 219 3.06 -5.31 2.63
CA GLY A 219 4.12 -4.67 3.39
C GLY A 219 3.98 -4.86 4.89
N PHE A 220 4.94 -4.31 5.63
CA PHE A 220 4.95 -4.39 7.09
C PHE A 220 5.61 -3.16 7.72
N SER A 221 5.38 -2.97 9.02
CA SER A 221 6.09 -2.03 9.87
C SER A 221 6.29 -2.62 11.27
N THR A 222 7.12 -1.96 12.08
CA THR A 222 7.43 -2.39 13.46
C THR A 222 7.18 -1.26 14.45
N ILE A 223 6.71 -1.60 15.64
CA ILE A 223 6.65 -0.66 16.76
C ILE A 223 8.07 -0.46 17.29
N LYS A 224 8.50 0.79 17.45
CA LYS A 224 9.86 1.13 17.91
C LYS A 224 9.94 1.22 19.42
N ARG A 225 8.87 1.67 20.09
CA ARG A 225 8.78 1.77 21.57
C ARG A 225 7.36 1.93 22.04
N VAL A 226 7.19 1.72 23.35
CA VAL A 226 6.02 2.15 24.15
C VAL A 226 6.52 3.17 25.17
N ILE A 227 5.92 4.35 25.24
CA ILE A 227 6.34 5.41 26.19
C ILE A 227 5.58 5.16 27.49
N ARG A 228 6.26 4.54 28.47
CA ARG A 228 5.68 4.18 29.76
C ARG A 228 5.90 5.22 30.85
N GLN A 229 6.98 6.00 30.73
CA GLN A 229 7.34 6.99 31.71
C GLN A 229 6.26 8.06 31.79
N GLU A 230 5.79 8.36 33.04
CA GLU A 230 4.79 9.37 33.26
C GLU A 230 5.37 10.80 33.12
N ILE A 231 4.58 11.67 32.49
CA ILE A 231 4.88 13.08 32.34
C ILE A 231 4.19 13.81 33.48
N SER A 232 4.97 14.57 34.25
CA SER A 232 4.47 15.30 35.41
C SER A 232 4.27 16.79 35.12
N PHE A 233 3.14 17.33 35.51
CA PHE A 233 2.84 18.76 35.46
C PHE A 233 3.32 19.46 36.75
N GLU A 234 3.55 20.78 36.67
CA GLU A 234 3.90 21.62 37.80
C GLU A 234 2.71 22.51 38.17
N SER A 235 2.25 23.37 37.29
CA SER A 235 1.14 24.30 37.51
C SER A 235 0.44 24.74 36.23
N PRO A 236 -0.88 25.11 36.29
CA PRO A 236 -1.78 25.00 37.40
C PRO A 236 -2.29 23.57 37.62
N ALA A 237 -2.57 23.20 38.88
CA ALA A 237 -3.05 21.86 39.26
C ALA A 237 -3.94 21.90 40.48
N ASN A 238 -4.58 20.77 40.80
CA ASN A 238 -5.37 20.57 42.02
C ASN A 238 -6.51 21.60 42.23
N GLY A 239 -7.12 22.10 41.15
CA GLY A 239 -8.24 23.02 41.17
C GLY A 239 -7.85 24.46 41.56
N VAL A 240 -6.57 24.82 41.48
CA VAL A 240 -6.14 26.20 41.78
C VAL A 240 -6.83 27.20 40.84
N THR A 241 -7.15 28.39 41.41
CA THR A 241 -7.75 29.49 40.64
C THR A 241 -6.68 30.32 39.93
N VAL A 242 -6.93 30.62 38.68
CA VAL A 242 -6.03 31.39 37.78
C VAL A 242 -6.80 32.41 36.96
N GLY A 243 -6.12 33.36 36.37
CA GLY A 243 -6.72 34.30 35.40
C GLY A 243 -6.95 33.65 34.05
N SER A 244 -7.59 34.40 33.13
CA SER A 244 -7.97 33.93 31.80
C SER A 244 -6.82 33.53 30.85
N ASN A 245 -5.57 33.87 31.20
CA ASN A 245 -4.34 33.48 30.45
C ASN A 245 -3.39 32.70 31.38
N PRO A 246 -3.69 31.45 31.74
CA PRO A 246 -2.83 30.69 32.64
C PRO A 246 -1.49 30.35 31.98
N VAL A 247 -0.41 30.36 32.75
CA VAL A 247 0.89 29.78 32.34
C VAL A 247 0.85 28.30 32.73
N LEU A 248 0.90 27.41 31.73
CA LEU A 248 0.94 25.96 31.93
C LEU A 248 2.39 25.52 32.01
N ARG A 249 2.82 24.95 33.14
CA ARG A 249 4.18 24.51 33.43
C ARG A 249 4.24 23.03 33.75
N TRP A 250 5.32 22.36 33.28
CA TRP A 250 5.56 20.95 33.56
C TRP A 250 7.01 20.66 33.89
N ILE A 251 7.24 19.52 34.51
CA ILE A 251 8.57 19.02 34.84
C ILE A 251 9.20 18.51 33.52
N ARG A 252 10.45 18.91 33.23
CA ARG A 252 11.17 18.49 32.08
C ARG A 252 11.20 16.95 31.93
N PHE A 253 10.74 16.42 30.81
CA PHE A 253 10.74 15.02 30.52
C PHE A 253 12.06 14.61 29.87
N LEU A 254 12.73 13.58 30.42
CA LEU A 254 14.07 13.15 29.98
C LEU A 254 14.07 11.65 29.63
N PRO A 255 13.42 11.22 28.56
CA PRO A 255 13.22 9.80 28.27
C PRO A 255 14.40 9.15 27.52
N GLY A 256 15.42 9.91 27.12
CA GLY A 256 16.58 9.42 26.34
C GLY A 256 16.32 9.25 24.84
N PHE A 257 15.23 9.79 24.30
CA PHE A 257 14.92 9.81 22.88
C PHE A 257 14.40 11.20 22.45
N ASN A 258 14.29 11.42 21.15
CA ASN A 258 13.76 12.66 20.61
C ASN A 258 12.24 12.67 20.61
N PHE A 259 11.63 13.81 20.96
CA PHE A 259 10.17 13.97 21.05
C PHE A 259 9.78 15.44 21.00
N GLN A 260 8.46 15.67 20.89
CA GLN A 260 7.82 16.99 21.02
C GLN A 260 6.66 16.87 22.02
N TYR A 261 6.35 18.00 22.68
CA TYR A 261 5.12 18.09 23.49
C TYR A 261 3.96 18.61 22.65
N MET A 262 2.75 18.25 23.07
CA MET A 262 1.49 18.86 22.66
C MET A 262 0.61 18.97 23.89
N ILE A 263 0.05 20.16 24.13
CA ILE A 263 -0.77 20.46 25.32
C ILE A 263 -2.22 20.61 24.87
N GLN A 264 -3.14 20.06 25.65
CA GLN A 264 -4.57 20.21 25.40
C GLN A 264 -5.28 20.65 26.69
N ILE A 265 -6.21 21.60 26.57
CA ILE A 265 -7.11 22.05 27.62
C ILE A 265 -8.52 21.61 27.29
N TYR A 266 -9.21 21.08 28.29
CA TYR A 266 -10.59 20.62 28.21
C TYR A 266 -11.46 21.27 29.28
N THR A 267 -12.78 21.43 29.01
CA THR A 267 -13.76 21.72 30.02
C THR A 267 -13.84 20.55 31.01
N ARG A 268 -14.05 20.85 32.31
CA ARG A 268 -14.22 19.83 33.35
C ARG A 268 -15.70 19.52 33.59
N GLU A 269 -16.33 18.97 32.56
CA GLU A 269 -17.74 18.61 32.52
C GLU A 269 -17.90 17.10 32.34
N ALA A 270 -19.14 16.59 32.47
CA ALA A 270 -19.45 15.18 32.20
C ALA A 270 -19.09 14.73 30.77
N ASN A 271 -19.15 15.66 29.82
CA ASN A 271 -18.71 15.46 28.44
C ASN A 271 -17.66 16.51 28.06
N PRO A 272 -16.37 16.30 28.38
CA PRO A 272 -15.33 17.28 28.18
C PRO A 272 -15.14 17.71 26.75
N GLN A 273 -15.06 19.03 26.51
CA GLN A 273 -14.79 19.61 25.21
C GLN A 273 -13.37 20.15 25.17
N SER A 274 -12.64 19.86 24.08
CA SER A 274 -11.33 20.50 23.86
C SER A 274 -11.54 21.98 23.54
N VAL A 275 -11.02 22.85 24.40
CA VAL A 275 -11.13 24.31 24.22
C VAL A 275 -9.89 24.93 23.65
N TRP A 276 -8.74 24.26 23.79
CA TRP A 276 -7.47 24.69 23.23
C TRP A 276 -6.51 23.52 23.05
N THR A 277 -5.73 23.57 21.97
CA THR A 277 -4.64 22.62 21.67
C THR A 277 -3.44 23.43 21.16
N SER A 278 -2.27 23.22 21.76
CA SER A 278 -1.04 23.85 21.30
C SER A 278 -0.60 23.32 19.94
N GLN A 279 0.25 24.06 19.24
CA GLN A 279 1.16 23.49 18.26
C GLN A 279 2.16 22.56 18.96
N TYR A 280 2.99 21.86 18.18
CA TYR A 280 4.08 21.08 18.73
C TYR A 280 5.10 22.00 19.41
N ILE A 281 5.46 21.66 20.66
CA ILE A 281 6.36 22.40 21.54
C ILE A 281 7.68 21.61 21.63
N PHE A 282 8.80 22.27 21.56
CA PHE A 282 10.12 21.62 21.62
C PHE A 282 10.37 20.99 22.99
N LYS A 283 11.12 19.89 22.99
CA LYS A 283 11.44 19.10 24.20
C LYS A 283 12.14 19.89 25.32
N ASP A 284 12.78 21.01 24.98
CA ASP A 284 13.51 21.84 25.93
C ASP A 284 12.64 22.90 26.61
N ASP A 285 11.46 23.17 26.07
CA ASP A 285 10.48 24.06 26.68
C ASP A 285 9.74 23.35 27.81
N ILE A 286 9.42 24.07 28.88
CA ILE A 286 8.74 23.55 30.05
C ILE A 286 7.51 24.38 30.43
N GLU A 287 7.11 25.34 29.63
CA GLU A 287 5.93 26.16 29.81
C GLU A 287 5.31 26.59 28.48
N VAL A 288 4.01 26.89 28.53
CA VAL A 288 3.28 27.51 27.43
C VAL A 288 2.15 28.37 27.96
N ILE A 289 1.82 29.45 27.27
CA ILE A 289 0.66 30.28 27.47
C ILE A 289 -0.30 30.07 26.32
N PRO A 290 -1.57 29.70 26.57
CA PRO A 290 -2.54 29.62 25.50
C PRO A 290 -2.67 30.94 24.75
N ASP A 291 -2.67 30.90 23.43
CA ASP A 291 -2.86 32.09 22.54
C ASP A 291 -4.32 32.60 22.54
N LYS A 292 -5.21 31.90 23.25
CA LYS A 292 -6.63 32.21 23.43
C LYS A 292 -6.94 32.38 24.90
N LYS A 293 -7.66 33.49 25.25
CA LYS A 293 -8.22 33.65 26.58
C LYS A 293 -9.28 32.60 26.89
N LEU A 294 -9.18 31.99 28.07
CA LEU A 294 -10.20 31.08 28.57
C LEU A 294 -11.33 31.85 29.22
N SER A 295 -12.55 31.39 29.04
CA SER A 295 -13.72 31.92 29.75
C SER A 295 -13.68 31.48 31.23
N VAL A 296 -14.47 32.15 32.09
CA VAL A 296 -14.70 31.72 33.47
C VAL A 296 -15.27 30.30 33.49
N GLY A 297 -14.68 29.40 34.31
CA GLY A 297 -15.12 28.00 34.37
C GLY A 297 -14.05 27.04 34.88
N ASP A 298 -14.43 25.79 35.01
CA ASP A 298 -13.56 24.70 35.45
C ASP A 298 -12.95 23.96 34.26
N TYR A 299 -11.66 23.72 34.35
CA TYR A 299 -10.88 23.10 33.25
C TYR A 299 -9.94 22.02 33.80
N TYR A 300 -9.47 21.17 32.90
CA TYR A 300 -8.25 20.39 33.09
C TYR A 300 -7.40 20.42 31.82
N TRP A 301 -6.12 20.18 31.99
CA TRP A 301 -5.20 20.06 30.88
C TRP A 301 -4.36 18.80 30.96
N VAL A 302 -3.84 18.37 29.83
CA VAL A 302 -2.99 17.20 29.66
C VAL A 302 -1.80 17.53 28.78
N ILE A 303 -0.71 16.81 28.99
CA ILE A 303 0.52 16.88 28.23
C ILE A 303 0.66 15.59 27.42
N TRP A 304 0.84 15.72 26.14
CA TRP A 304 1.27 14.65 25.28
C TRP A 304 2.76 14.75 25.00
N VAL A 305 3.46 13.62 25.06
CA VAL A 305 4.80 13.41 24.51
C VAL A 305 4.64 12.56 23.27
N ILE A 306 5.20 13.00 22.17
CA ILE A 306 5.07 12.35 20.83
C ILE A 306 6.48 12.22 20.26
N ASP A 307 6.92 10.98 19.98
CA ASP A 307 8.22 10.71 19.38
C ASP A 307 8.20 10.81 17.85
N ASP A 308 9.37 10.68 17.21
CA ASP A 308 9.53 10.74 15.76
C ASP A 308 8.79 9.64 14.99
N PHE A 309 8.38 8.57 15.68
CA PHE A 309 7.60 7.45 15.13
C PHE A 309 6.10 7.55 15.43
N GLN A 310 5.65 8.69 15.97
CA GLN A 310 4.26 8.95 16.40
C GLN A 310 3.82 8.17 17.65
N ASN A 311 4.70 7.38 18.30
CA ASN A 311 4.37 6.83 19.61
C ASN A 311 4.15 7.94 20.59
N ARG A 312 3.10 7.83 21.43
CA ARG A 312 2.71 8.90 22.31
C ARG A 312 2.28 8.43 23.67
N ALA A 313 2.51 9.29 24.65
CA ALA A 313 1.98 9.14 25.99
C ALA A 313 1.33 10.43 26.47
N GLN A 314 0.22 10.30 27.17
CA GLN A 314 -0.50 11.40 27.81
C GLN A 314 -0.24 11.40 29.30
N SER A 315 -0.04 12.60 29.89
CA SER A 315 -0.02 12.76 31.35
C SER A 315 -1.37 12.45 31.99
N LYS A 316 -1.40 12.33 33.30
CA LYS A 316 -2.65 12.50 34.07
C LYS A 316 -3.25 13.89 33.83
N GLN A 317 -4.49 14.08 34.26
CA GLN A 317 -5.19 15.36 34.14
C GLN A 317 -4.77 16.31 35.32
N ALA A 318 -4.48 17.57 34.96
CA ALA A 318 -4.24 18.64 35.94
C ALA A 318 -5.40 19.65 35.90
N SER A 319 -6.16 19.75 36.97
CA SER A 319 -7.37 20.61 37.05
C SER A 319 -7.08 22.01 37.56
N PHE A 320 -7.82 23.01 37.07
CA PHE A 320 -7.78 24.40 37.49
C PHE A 320 -9.11 25.11 37.23
N THR A 321 -9.33 26.27 37.90
CA THR A 321 -10.51 27.12 37.70
C THR A 321 -10.07 28.49 37.18
N VAL A 322 -10.77 29.03 36.17
CA VAL A 322 -10.59 30.41 35.67
C VAL A 322 -11.64 31.32 36.27
N GLN A 323 -11.18 32.45 36.81
CA GLN A 323 -12.03 33.53 37.36
C GLN A 323 -11.72 34.89 36.76
#